data_1c5e7f5970f928e771d5ecd816a9c867
#
_entry.id   1c5e7f5970f928e771d5ecd816a9c867
#
_cell.length_a   1.000
_cell.length_b   1.000
_cell.length_c   1.000
_cell.angle_alpha   90.00
_cell.angle_beta   90.00
_cell.angle_gamma   90.00
#
_symmetry.space_group_name_H-M   'P 1'
#
loop_
_entity.id
_entity.type
_entity.pdbx_description
1 polymer ?
#
loop_
_entity_poly.entity_id
_entity_poly.type
_entity_poly.pdbx_seq_one_letter_code
_entity_poly.pdbx_strand_id
1 'polypeptide(L)'
;MEVDRRVLDFLRVQLDGAAPTGGTTVTLSSASSAIVSLPLQATVPAGATSVNVDAVSSAVATDTDVAITATLGTVSKSVTLTVVAPVAASVTVSPASVLGGNTATGTVTLSGPAPTGGRIVQLSSNLAAATV
;
A
#
# COMPACT_ATOMS: atom_id res chain seq x y z
N MET A 1 -14.53 -5.36 -19.98
CA MET A 1 -13.58 -5.66 -18.89
C MET A 1 -13.36 -4.40 -18.08
N GLU A 2 -13.36 -4.52 -16.80
CA GLU A 2 -13.14 -3.42 -15.87
C GLU A 2 -12.12 -3.85 -14.80
N VAL A 3 -11.29 -2.89 -14.36
CA VAL A 3 -10.34 -3.08 -13.27
C VAL A 3 -10.68 -2.10 -12.18
N ASP A 4 -10.85 -2.58 -10.96
CA ASP A 4 -11.24 -1.78 -9.80
C ASP A 4 -10.32 -2.08 -8.61
N ARG A 5 -10.04 -1.02 -7.84
CA ARG A 5 -9.32 -1.11 -6.57
C ARG A 5 -10.34 -1.13 -5.44
N ARG A 6 -10.32 -2.19 -4.65
CA ARG A 6 -11.17 -2.27 -3.47
C ARG A 6 -10.44 -1.78 -2.22
N VAL A 7 -11.20 -1.33 -1.22
CA VAL A 7 -10.70 -0.82 0.06
C VAL A 7 -10.00 -1.92 0.90
N LEU A 8 -10.19 -3.20 0.54
CA LEU A 8 -9.66 -4.38 1.26
C LEU A 8 -8.48 -5.03 0.53
N ASP A 9 -7.44 -4.27 0.22
CA ASP A 9 -6.13 -4.77 -0.23
C ASP A 9 -6.12 -5.75 -1.42
N PHE A 10 -7.11 -5.70 -2.32
CA PHE A 10 -7.09 -6.49 -3.53
C PHE A 10 -7.63 -5.72 -4.74
N LEU A 11 -7.13 -6.12 -5.89
CA LEU A 11 -7.55 -5.66 -7.20
C LEU A 11 -8.67 -6.57 -7.71
N ARG A 12 -9.70 -5.99 -8.31
CA ARG A 12 -10.77 -6.76 -8.95
C ARG A 12 -10.74 -6.54 -10.46
N VAL A 13 -10.66 -7.65 -11.18
CA VAL A 13 -10.85 -7.68 -12.64
C VAL A 13 -12.24 -8.21 -12.93
N GLN A 14 -13.02 -7.45 -13.71
CA GLN A 14 -14.39 -7.82 -14.08
C GLN A 14 -14.54 -7.87 -15.60
N LEU A 15 -15.15 -8.95 -16.08
CA LEU A 15 -15.51 -9.13 -17.48
C LEU A 15 -16.91 -8.57 -17.76
N ASP A 16 -17.21 -8.32 -19.03
CA ASP A 16 -18.53 -7.88 -19.48
C ASP A 16 -19.57 -9.02 -19.43
N GLY A 17 -19.12 -10.25 -19.37
CA GLY A 17 -19.97 -11.43 -19.30
C GLY A 17 -19.23 -12.59 -18.65
N ALA A 18 -19.91 -13.73 -18.53
CA ALA A 18 -19.33 -14.92 -17.92
C ALA A 18 -18.18 -15.48 -18.76
N ALA A 19 -17.11 -15.91 -18.08
CA ALA A 19 -15.98 -16.56 -18.75
C ALA A 19 -16.41 -17.89 -19.38
N PRO A 20 -15.89 -18.24 -20.58
CA PRO A 20 -16.20 -19.49 -21.22
C PRO A 20 -15.60 -20.71 -20.51
N THR A 21 -15.92 -21.90 -20.97
CA THR A 21 -15.28 -23.13 -20.50
C THR A 21 -13.78 -23.02 -20.64
N GLY A 22 -13.05 -23.33 -19.55
CA GLY A 22 -11.61 -23.16 -19.45
C GLY A 22 -11.19 -21.84 -18.82
N GLY A 23 -12.13 -20.91 -18.59
CA GLY A 23 -11.88 -19.60 -18.01
C GLY A 23 -11.34 -18.57 -19.01
N THR A 24 -11.10 -17.36 -18.52
CA THR A 24 -10.52 -16.26 -19.30
C THR A 24 -9.29 -15.71 -18.58
N THR A 25 -8.14 -15.73 -19.25
CA THR A 25 -6.89 -15.22 -18.69
C THR A 25 -6.68 -13.77 -19.10
N VAL A 26 -6.44 -12.91 -18.12
CA VAL A 26 -6.17 -11.48 -18.28
C VAL A 26 -4.71 -11.22 -17.89
N THR A 27 -3.99 -10.50 -18.72
CA THR A 27 -2.62 -10.07 -18.44
C THR A 27 -2.63 -8.82 -17.55
N LEU A 28 -1.80 -8.81 -16.53
CA LEU A 28 -1.69 -7.71 -15.58
C LEU A 28 -0.30 -7.07 -15.63
N SER A 29 -0.25 -5.77 -15.45
CA SER A 29 1.02 -5.04 -15.34
C SER A 29 0.91 -3.90 -14.35
N SER A 30 2.02 -3.62 -13.68
CA SER A 30 2.19 -2.47 -12.80
C SER A 30 3.18 -1.49 -13.44
N ALA A 31 2.87 -0.20 -13.41
CA ALA A 31 3.79 0.84 -13.87
C ALA A 31 5.08 0.88 -13.04
N SER A 32 5.04 0.39 -11.80
CA SER A 32 6.21 0.24 -10.94
C SER A 32 6.09 -1.05 -10.13
N SER A 33 6.66 -2.14 -10.62
CA SER A 33 6.64 -3.44 -9.96
C SER A 33 7.46 -3.48 -8.66
N ALA A 34 8.40 -2.55 -8.49
CA ALA A 34 9.15 -2.40 -7.24
C ALA A 34 8.29 -1.82 -6.10
N ILE A 35 7.27 -1.02 -6.44
CA ILE A 35 6.36 -0.39 -5.47
C ILE A 35 5.09 -1.22 -5.32
N VAL A 36 4.48 -1.66 -6.42
CA VAL A 36 3.30 -2.52 -6.41
C VAL A 36 3.57 -3.75 -7.27
N SER A 37 3.66 -4.89 -6.62
CA SER A 37 3.90 -6.19 -7.26
C SER A 37 2.56 -6.91 -7.50
N LEU A 38 2.41 -7.46 -8.70
CA LEU A 38 1.23 -8.22 -9.14
C LEU A 38 1.67 -9.54 -9.78
N PRO A 39 0.81 -10.58 -9.79
CA PRO A 39 1.00 -11.68 -10.71
C PRO A 39 0.86 -11.18 -12.16
N LEU A 40 1.58 -11.79 -13.07
CA LEU A 40 1.56 -11.39 -14.49
C LEU A 40 0.21 -11.66 -15.17
N GLN A 41 -0.57 -12.58 -14.63
CA GLN A 41 -1.85 -13.00 -15.18
C GLN A 41 -2.84 -13.33 -14.08
N ALA A 42 -4.11 -13.15 -14.37
CA ALA A 42 -5.21 -13.62 -13.54
C ALA A 42 -6.23 -14.34 -14.42
N THR A 43 -6.73 -15.47 -13.95
CA THR A 43 -7.74 -16.25 -14.69
C THR A 43 -9.10 -16.10 -14.02
N VAL A 44 -10.06 -15.58 -14.77
CA VAL A 44 -11.47 -15.58 -14.35
C VAL A 44 -12.00 -16.99 -14.58
N PRO A 45 -12.49 -17.70 -13.55
CA PRO A 45 -12.97 -19.07 -13.71
C PRO A 45 -14.16 -19.15 -14.67
N ALA A 46 -14.31 -20.30 -15.32
CA ALA A 46 -15.44 -20.56 -16.21
C ALA A 46 -16.77 -20.28 -15.50
N GLY A 47 -17.66 -19.57 -16.16
CA GLY A 47 -18.96 -19.15 -15.62
C GLY A 47 -18.92 -17.96 -14.66
N ALA A 48 -17.75 -17.55 -14.17
CA ALA A 48 -17.59 -16.36 -13.36
C ALA A 48 -17.45 -15.08 -14.21
N THR A 49 -17.74 -13.94 -13.62
CA THR A 49 -17.62 -12.63 -14.28
C THR A 49 -16.46 -11.82 -13.75
N SER A 50 -15.82 -12.23 -12.66
CA SER A 50 -14.73 -11.49 -12.05
C SER A 50 -13.77 -12.39 -11.29
N VAL A 51 -12.57 -11.85 -11.01
CA VAL A 51 -11.56 -12.46 -10.14
C VAL A 51 -10.90 -11.37 -9.31
N ASN A 52 -10.59 -11.70 -8.06
CA ASN A 52 -9.79 -10.85 -7.18
C ASN A 52 -8.32 -11.23 -7.33
N VAL A 53 -7.46 -10.23 -7.31
CA VAL A 53 -6.02 -10.37 -7.48
C VAL A 53 -5.33 -9.62 -6.36
N ASP A 54 -4.41 -10.27 -5.68
CA ASP A 54 -3.63 -9.64 -4.62
C ASP A 54 -2.58 -8.71 -5.24
N ALA A 55 -2.58 -7.46 -4.80
CA ALA A 55 -1.56 -6.48 -5.11
C ALA A 55 -0.74 -6.21 -3.85
N VAL A 56 0.55 -6.47 -3.91
CA VAL A 56 1.45 -6.28 -2.76
C VAL A 56 2.20 -4.97 -2.94
N SER A 57 2.05 -4.05 -1.98
CA SER A 57 2.75 -2.77 -1.98
C SER A 57 3.97 -2.79 -1.08
N SER A 58 4.98 -2.01 -1.45
CA SER A 58 6.16 -1.73 -0.63
C SER A 58 6.02 -0.38 0.05
N ALA A 59 6.68 -0.21 1.20
CA ALA A 59 6.68 1.08 1.89
C ALA A 59 7.40 2.15 1.06
N VAL A 60 6.83 3.35 1.02
CA VAL A 60 7.34 4.49 0.24
C VAL A 60 7.65 5.68 1.13
N ALA A 61 8.59 6.53 0.71
CA ALA A 61 8.96 7.74 1.44
C ALA A 61 7.97 8.90 1.22
N THR A 62 7.30 8.90 0.08
CA THR A 62 6.26 9.87 -0.29
C THR A 62 5.09 9.12 -0.92
N ASP A 63 3.89 9.70 -0.84
CA ASP A 63 2.72 9.13 -1.49
C ASP A 63 2.99 8.95 -2.99
N THR A 64 2.74 7.75 -3.48
CA THR A 64 3.11 7.37 -4.85
C THR A 64 1.92 6.71 -5.55
N ASP A 65 1.56 7.25 -6.70
CA ASP A 65 0.53 6.68 -7.56
C ASP A 65 1.15 5.68 -8.52
N VAL A 66 0.58 4.48 -8.57
CA VAL A 66 1.01 3.42 -9.49
C VAL A 66 -0.17 2.99 -10.34
N ALA A 67 -0.03 3.12 -11.65
CA ALA A 67 -1.03 2.64 -12.59
C ALA A 67 -0.94 1.12 -12.73
N ILE A 68 -2.08 0.46 -12.59
CA ILE A 68 -2.23 -0.98 -12.81
C ILE A 68 -3.08 -1.16 -14.06
N THR A 69 -2.59 -1.95 -15.00
CA THR A 69 -3.25 -2.19 -16.27
C THR A 69 -3.59 -3.67 -16.43
N ALA A 70 -4.82 -3.95 -16.80
CA ALA A 70 -5.27 -5.27 -17.21
C ALA A 70 -5.56 -5.28 -18.70
N THR A 71 -5.09 -6.30 -19.40
CA THR A 71 -5.24 -6.45 -20.85
C THR A 71 -5.86 -7.81 -21.19
N LEU A 72 -6.90 -7.75 -21.99
CA LEU A 72 -7.54 -8.92 -22.57
C LEU A 72 -7.69 -8.73 -24.08
N GLY A 73 -6.89 -9.46 -24.86
CA GLY A 73 -6.82 -9.28 -26.29
C GLY A 73 -6.36 -7.88 -26.66
N THR A 74 -7.21 -7.12 -27.36
CA THR A 74 -6.94 -5.73 -27.76
C THR A 74 -7.48 -4.69 -26.76
N VAL A 75 -8.17 -5.13 -25.68
CA VAL A 75 -8.78 -4.25 -24.69
C VAL A 75 -7.87 -4.13 -23.48
N SER A 76 -7.52 -2.89 -23.12
CA SER A 76 -6.77 -2.58 -21.91
C SER A 76 -7.56 -1.61 -21.04
N LYS A 77 -7.57 -1.86 -19.74
CA LYS A 77 -8.15 -0.97 -18.71
C LYS A 77 -7.14 -0.75 -17.60
N SER A 78 -7.12 0.46 -17.09
CA SER A 78 -6.19 0.86 -16.03
C SER A 78 -6.91 1.43 -14.83
N VAL A 79 -6.32 1.23 -13.66
CA VAL A 79 -6.72 1.86 -12.39
C VAL A 79 -5.46 2.35 -11.69
N THR A 80 -5.58 3.42 -10.93
CA THR A 80 -4.48 3.96 -10.12
C THR A 80 -4.61 3.48 -8.68
N LEU A 81 -3.52 2.92 -8.15
CA LEU A 81 -3.36 2.61 -6.74
C LEU A 81 -2.40 3.62 -6.12
N THR A 82 -2.86 4.38 -5.14
CA THR A 82 -2.01 5.28 -4.37
C THR A 82 -1.41 4.53 -3.18
N VAL A 83 -0.09 4.42 -3.16
CA VAL A 83 0.65 3.89 -2.01
C VAL A 83 1.02 5.05 -1.11
N VAL A 84 0.51 5.06 0.11
CA VAL A 84 0.63 6.18 1.05
C VAL A 84 1.86 6.00 1.93
N ALA A 85 2.64 7.07 2.07
CA ALA A 85 3.81 7.10 2.95
C ALA A 85 3.37 7.08 4.43
N PRO A 86 4.13 6.41 5.32
CA PRO A 86 3.82 6.41 6.74
C PRO A 86 4.04 7.79 7.36
N VAL A 87 3.16 8.15 8.28
CA VAL A 87 3.25 9.37 9.10
C VAL A 87 3.34 9.01 10.58
N ALA A 88 3.76 9.97 11.41
CA ALA A 88 3.75 9.76 12.85
C ALA A 88 2.31 9.58 13.34
N ALA A 89 2.03 8.46 13.97
CA ALA A 89 0.70 8.13 14.48
C ALA A 89 0.57 8.45 15.97
N SER A 90 1.63 8.24 16.75
CA SER A 90 1.63 8.52 18.18
C SER A 90 3.03 8.80 18.71
N VAL A 91 3.08 9.51 19.83
CA VAL A 91 4.28 9.73 20.64
C VAL A 91 3.94 9.39 22.08
N THR A 92 4.80 8.61 22.71
CA THR A 92 4.68 8.26 24.13
C THR A 92 6.00 8.49 24.85
N VAL A 93 5.92 8.75 26.17
CA VAL A 93 7.07 8.93 27.04
C VAL A 93 6.91 8.02 28.24
N SER A 94 7.97 7.29 28.60
CA SER A 94 7.97 6.42 29.76
C SER A 94 9.29 6.54 30.56
N PRO A 95 9.25 6.78 31.85
CA PRO A 95 8.07 7.10 32.65
C PRO A 95 7.51 8.50 32.33
N ALA A 96 6.24 8.77 32.65
CA ALA A 96 5.60 10.05 32.40
C ALA A 96 6.19 11.20 33.22
N SER A 97 6.87 10.89 34.32
CA SER A 97 7.60 11.87 35.14
C SER A 97 8.90 11.29 35.64
N VAL A 98 9.92 12.14 35.71
CA VAL A 98 11.27 11.82 36.21
C VAL A 98 11.78 12.93 37.10
N LEU A 99 12.67 12.60 38.04
CA LEU A 99 13.45 13.60 38.76
C LEU A 99 14.42 14.28 37.79
N GLY A 100 14.65 15.56 37.99
CA GLY A 100 15.62 16.30 37.18
C GLY A 100 17.01 15.63 37.18
N GLY A 101 17.62 15.55 36.03
CA GLY A 101 18.87 14.84 35.79
C GLY A 101 18.72 13.38 35.35
N ASN A 102 17.53 12.83 35.43
CA ASN A 102 17.24 11.47 34.95
C ASN A 102 16.63 11.51 33.54
N THR A 103 16.65 10.34 32.88
CA THR A 103 16.13 10.19 31.51
C THR A 103 14.78 9.51 31.47
N ALA A 104 13.97 9.87 30.49
CA ALA A 104 12.77 9.15 30.09
C ALA A 104 12.93 8.70 28.64
N THR A 105 12.27 7.60 28.25
CA THR A 105 12.31 7.10 26.89
C THR A 105 11.07 7.56 26.12
N GLY A 106 11.31 8.27 25.02
CA GLY A 106 10.27 8.61 24.05
C GLY A 106 10.15 7.55 22.98
N THR A 107 8.92 7.22 22.60
CA THR A 107 8.64 6.27 21.50
C THR A 107 7.74 6.95 20.50
N VAL A 108 8.16 6.96 19.23
CA VAL A 108 7.37 7.43 18.10
C VAL A 108 6.90 6.22 17.31
N THR A 109 5.58 6.12 17.09
CA THR A 109 4.99 5.05 16.29
C THR A 109 4.47 5.62 14.98
N LEU A 110 4.80 4.98 13.87
CA LEU A 110 4.32 5.34 12.54
C LEU A 110 2.99 4.64 12.23
N SER A 111 2.24 5.18 11.27
CA SER A 111 0.99 4.60 10.76
C SER A 111 1.19 3.32 9.94
N GLY A 112 2.43 3.02 9.55
CA GLY A 112 2.80 1.83 8.78
C GLY A 112 4.31 1.63 8.75
N PRO A 113 4.81 0.60 8.07
CA PRO A 113 6.24 0.30 8.01
C PRO A 113 7.03 1.45 7.36
N ALA A 114 8.21 1.73 7.90
CA ALA A 114 9.12 2.69 7.31
C ALA A 114 9.70 2.14 5.98
N PRO A 115 9.94 3.00 4.98
CA PRO A 115 10.59 2.58 3.75
C PRO A 115 12.07 2.24 3.97
N THR A 116 12.71 1.66 2.95
CA THR A 116 14.15 1.43 2.94
C THR A 116 14.87 2.77 3.19
N GLY A 117 15.81 2.79 4.14
CA GLY A 117 16.50 4.01 4.58
C GLY A 117 15.83 4.69 5.77
N GLY A 118 14.68 4.19 6.23
CA GLY A 118 13.95 4.70 7.39
C GLY A 118 13.09 5.93 7.11
N ARG A 119 12.46 6.44 8.15
CA ARG A 119 11.63 7.65 8.12
C ARG A 119 12.12 8.62 9.19
N ILE A 120 12.46 9.82 8.78
CA ILE A 120 12.88 10.87 9.72
C ILE A 120 11.64 11.50 10.35
N VAL A 121 11.62 11.57 11.68
CA VAL A 121 10.62 12.29 12.45
C VAL A 121 11.31 13.40 13.22
N GLN A 122 10.87 14.64 13.04
CA GLN A 122 11.40 15.78 13.76
C GLN A 122 10.81 15.81 15.18
N LEU A 123 11.68 15.99 16.17
CA LEU A 123 11.28 16.06 17.56
C LEU A 123 11.63 17.45 18.12
N SER A 124 10.80 17.95 19.00
CA SER A 124 11.06 19.21 19.69
C SER A 124 10.50 19.19 21.11
N SER A 125 11.15 19.92 21.99
CA SER A 125 10.65 20.21 23.34
C SER A 125 10.27 21.69 23.43
N ASN A 126 9.20 22.00 24.14
CA ASN A 126 8.76 23.39 24.36
C ASN A 126 9.57 24.12 25.45
N LEU A 127 10.40 23.39 26.19
CA LEU A 127 11.24 23.96 27.25
C LEU A 127 12.66 23.39 27.17
N ALA A 128 13.65 24.23 27.40
CA ALA A 128 15.07 23.85 27.45
C ALA A 128 15.41 22.89 28.61
N ALA A 129 14.52 22.75 29.60
CA ALA A 129 14.70 21.81 30.71
C ALA A 129 14.57 20.33 30.27
N ALA A 130 13.98 20.07 29.11
CA ALA A 130 13.93 18.78 28.48
C ALA A 130 14.54 18.85 27.07
N THR A 131 15.56 18.03 26.81
CA THR A 131 16.19 17.92 25.49
C THR A 131 15.81 16.62 24.80
N VAL A 132 15.58 16.65 23.51
CA VAL A 132 15.22 15.51 22.67
C VAL A 132 16.20 15.36 21.52
#